data_e21ec90dd0af003ade480ea4a38b390b
#
_entry.id   e21ec90dd0af003ade480ea4a38b390b
#
_cell.length_a   1.000
_cell.length_b   1.000
_cell.length_c   1.000
_cell.angle_alpha   90.00
_cell.angle_beta   90.00
_cell.angle_gamma   90.00
#
_symmetry.space_group_name_H-M   'P 1'
#
loop_
_entity.id
_entity.type
_entity.pdbx_description
1 polymer ?
#
loop_
_entity_poly.entity_id
_entity_poly.type
_entity_poly.pdbx_seq_one_letter_code
_entity_poly.pdbx_strand_id
1 'polypeptide(L)'
;KIKDSVDEVIKIPIRYHRYLLPVPKIKIEKSDVFDFTKKSKFIEKFIKERLARNRRTLIFVPEIGMCKTSVLYLKNSLQDDIIIDFVYSEDENRSEKIKKFYDRKIDILVTTTILERGVTFDYLDVIIFDAKHINFTKSALIQISGRVGRKDYDNSGDIVFLSDKISGE
;
A
#
# COMPACT_ATOMS: atom_id res chain seq x y z
N LYS A 1 34.64 -7.01 4.89
CA LYS A 1 34.95 -5.93 5.86
C LYS A 1 34.04 -4.74 5.59
N ILE A 2 32.75 -4.81 5.97
CA ILE A 2 31.81 -3.68 6.03
C ILE A 2 31.10 -3.77 7.40
N LYS A 3 31.88 -3.94 8.48
CA LYS A 3 31.33 -4.01 9.84
C LYS A 3 31.51 -2.73 10.65
N ASP A 4 32.18 -1.72 10.11
CA ASP A 4 32.67 -0.60 10.92
C ASP A 4 32.05 0.77 10.59
N SER A 5 30.86 0.81 9.97
CA SER A 5 30.18 2.07 9.64
C SER A 5 28.70 2.12 10.05
N VAL A 6 28.29 1.35 11.02
CA VAL A 6 26.94 1.45 11.61
C VAL A 6 27.10 1.72 13.08
N ASP A 7 26.95 2.97 13.47
CA ASP A 7 27.15 3.42 14.84
C ASP A 7 26.12 2.85 15.81
N GLU A 8 24.92 2.56 15.36
CA GLU A 8 23.88 1.91 16.17
C GLU A 8 22.77 1.31 15.32
N VAL A 9 22.39 0.06 15.52
CA VAL A 9 21.23 -0.59 14.93
C VAL A 9 20.14 -0.71 15.98
N ILE A 10 19.22 0.25 16.01
CA ILE A 10 18.05 0.16 16.89
C ILE A 10 17.04 -0.76 16.20
N LYS A 11 16.93 -1.99 16.69
CA LYS A 11 15.88 -2.92 16.30
C LYS A 11 14.66 -2.68 17.21
N ILE A 12 13.58 -2.11 16.66
CA ILE A 12 12.30 -2.03 17.33
C ILE A 12 11.41 -3.17 16.79
N PRO A 13 11.52 -4.38 17.32
CA PRO A 13 10.82 -5.55 16.76
C PRO A 13 9.35 -5.58 17.13
N ILE A 14 8.91 -4.80 18.13
CA ILE A 14 7.58 -4.90 18.73
C ILE A 14 6.97 -3.50 18.80
N ARG A 15 5.71 -3.37 18.39
CA ARG A 15 4.92 -2.16 18.53
C ARG A 15 4.50 -1.92 19.98
N TYR A 16 3.98 -0.72 20.29
CA TYR A 16 3.43 -0.36 21.59
C TYR A 16 2.45 -1.41 22.15
N HIS A 17 1.58 -1.96 21.31
CA HIS A 17 0.63 -3.03 21.66
C HIS A 17 1.21 -4.45 21.56
N ARG A 18 2.54 -4.60 21.54
CA ARG A 18 3.29 -5.87 21.56
C ARG A 18 3.11 -6.80 20.33
N TYR A 19 2.40 -6.37 19.29
CA TYR A 19 2.33 -7.13 18.03
C TYR A 19 3.51 -6.81 17.11
N LEU A 20 3.97 -7.83 16.40
CA LEU A 20 5.02 -7.69 15.41
C LEU A 20 4.56 -6.83 14.23
N LEU A 21 5.50 -6.17 13.57
CA LEU A 21 5.22 -5.56 12.26
C LEU A 21 4.82 -6.65 11.27
N PRO A 22 3.78 -6.45 10.45
CA PRO A 22 3.46 -7.39 9.38
C PRO A 22 4.64 -7.53 8.44
N VAL A 23 4.98 -8.78 8.09
CA VAL A 23 6.04 -9.06 7.12
C VAL A 23 5.47 -8.87 5.71
N PRO A 24 6.04 -7.99 4.89
CA PRO A 24 5.59 -7.82 3.52
C PRO A 24 5.74 -9.10 2.69
N LYS A 25 4.73 -9.43 1.91
CA LYS A 25 4.77 -10.47 0.89
C LYS A 25 5.28 -9.86 -0.40
N ILE A 26 6.33 -10.42 -0.98
CA ILE A 26 6.84 -9.98 -2.29
C ILE A 26 6.12 -10.79 -3.36
N LYS A 27 5.55 -10.10 -4.34
CA LYS A 27 4.91 -10.71 -5.50
C LYS A 27 5.55 -10.17 -6.77
N ILE A 28 6.09 -11.09 -7.57
CA ILE A 28 6.62 -10.75 -8.88
C ILE A 28 5.49 -10.74 -9.90
N GLU A 29 5.38 -9.66 -10.62
CA GLU A 29 4.46 -9.45 -11.73
C GLU A 29 5.26 -9.05 -12.99
N LYS A 30 4.65 -9.22 -14.16
CA LYS A 30 5.26 -8.79 -15.42
C LYS A 30 5.23 -7.26 -15.54
N SER A 31 6.17 -6.70 -16.29
CA SER A 31 6.27 -5.23 -16.49
C SER A 31 5.00 -4.61 -17.06
N ASP A 32 4.27 -5.33 -17.90
CA ASP A 32 2.99 -4.89 -18.50
C ASP A 32 1.85 -4.70 -17.48
N VAL A 33 2.01 -5.19 -16.25
CA VAL A 33 1.10 -4.89 -15.14
C VAL A 33 1.39 -3.49 -14.57
N PHE A 34 2.65 -3.05 -14.56
CA PHE A 34 3.06 -1.78 -13.97
C PHE A 34 2.76 -0.57 -14.87
N ASP A 35 2.64 -0.77 -16.16
CA ASP A 35 2.17 0.25 -17.11
C ASP A 35 0.65 0.20 -17.35
N PHE A 36 -0.06 -0.67 -16.60
CA PHE A 36 -1.52 -0.83 -16.65
C PHE A 36 -2.07 -1.32 -17.99
N THR A 37 -1.25 -1.90 -18.84
CA THR A 37 -1.68 -2.47 -20.13
C THR A 37 -2.27 -3.86 -19.96
N LYS A 38 -1.95 -4.54 -18.85
CA LYS A 38 -2.43 -5.89 -18.57
C LYS A 38 -3.01 -6.05 -17.17
N LYS A 39 -4.13 -6.76 -17.07
CA LYS A 39 -4.78 -7.05 -15.79
C LYS A 39 -3.98 -8.09 -14.99
N SER A 40 -3.78 -7.81 -13.71
CA SER A 40 -3.20 -8.76 -12.78
C SER A 40 -4.29 -9.56 -12.08
N LYS A 41 -4.36 -10.86 -12.36
CA LYS A 41 -5.25 -11.80 -11.64
C LYS A 41 -4.96 -11.83 -10.14
N PHE A 42 -3.70 -11.59 -9.76
CA PHE A 42 -3.32 -11.52 -8.36
C PHE A 42 -3.94 -10.31 -7.67
N ILE A 43 -3.83 -9.11 -8.25
CA ILE A 43 -4.39 -7.87 -7.68
C ILE A 43 -5.91 -8.00 -7.55
N GLU A 44 -6.59 -8.46 -8.60
CA GLU A 44 -8.04 -8.66 -8.58
C GLU A 44 -8.46 -9.63 -7.46
N LYS A 45 -7.81 -10.79 -7.38
CA LYS A 45 -8.09 -11.79 -6.35
C LYS A 45 -7.82 -11.24 -4.96
N PHE A 46 -6.66 -10.60 -4.76
CA PHE A 46 -6.28 -10.03 -3.48
C PHE A 46 -7.34 -9.03 -2.99
N ILE A 47 -7.72 -8.07 -3.83
CA ILE A 47 -8.70 -7.03 -3.47
C ILE A 47 -10.06 -7.66 -3.15
N LYS A 48 -10.58 -8.55 -3.99
CA LYS A 48 -11.87 -9.24 -3.76
C LYS A 48 -11.89 -9.99 -2.42
N GLU A 49 -10.83 -10.71 -2.09
CA GLU A 49 -10.70 -11.41 -0.82
C GLU A 49 -10.69 -10.46 0.40
N ARG A 50 -10.12 -9.26 0.26
CA ARG A 50 -10.08 -8.26 1.34
C ARG A 50 -11.43 -7.58 1.53
N LEU A 51 -12.08 -7.20 0.46
CA LEU A 51 -13.43 -6.64 0.50
C LEU A 51 -14.44 -7.62 1.10
N ALA A 52 -14.37 -8.91 0.74
CA ALA A 52 -15.19 -9.96 1.34
C ALA A 52 -14.99 -10.11 2.87
N ARG A 53 -13.85 -9.66 3.40
CA ARG A 53 -13.56 -9.59 4.83
C ARG A 53 -13.82 -8.22 5.45
N ASN A 54 -14.53 -7.34 4.74
CA ASN A 54 -14.79 -5.96 5.15
C ASN A 54 -13.51 -5.18 5.46
N ARG A 55 -12.42 -5.42 4.70
CA ARG A 55 -11.14 -4.72 4.82
C ARG A 55 -10.95 -3.77 3.64
N ARG A 56 -10.35 -2.62 3.90
CA ARG A 56 -10.02 -1.60 2.88
C ARG A 56 -8.62 -1.84 2.33
N THR A 57 -8.39 -1.39 1.11
CA THR A 57 -7.07 -1.49 0.49
C THR A 57 -6.51 -0.11 0.18
N LEU A 58 -5.31 0.16 0.67
CA LEU A 58 -4.52 1.33 0.30
C LEU A 58 -3.45 0.91 -0.69
N ILE A 59 -3.45 1.54 -1.88
CA ILE A 59 -2.50 1.22 -2.94
C ILE A 59 -1.53 2.38 -3.10
N PHE A 60 -0.26 2.12 -2.89
CA PHE A 60 0.80 3.09 -3.14
C PHE A 60 1.35 2.91 -4.54
N VAL A 61 1.42 4.01 -5.29
CA VAL A 61 2.06 4.10 -6.60
C VAL A 61 3.24 5.05 -6.54
N PRO A 62 4.30 4.85 -7.37
CA PRO A 62 5.51 5.63 -7.26
C PRO A 62 5.35 7.09 -7.72
N GLU A 63 4.42 7.36 -8.62
CA GLU A 63 4.27 8.67 -9.26
C GLU A 63 2.83 9.16 -9.27
N ILE A 64 2.65 10.49 -9.19
CA ILE A 64 1.33 11.14 -9.19
C ILE A 64 0.55 10.80 -10.47
N GLY A 65 1.21 10.79 -11.62
CA GLY A 65 0.59 10.44 -12.90
C GLY A 65 -0.02 9.04 -12.94
N MET A 66 0.49 8.11 -12.12
CA MET A 66 -0.01 6.75 -12.01
C MET A 66 -1.30 6.65 -11.17
N CYS A 67 -1.61 7.63 -10.32
CA CYS A 67 -2.80 7.56 -9.46
C CYS A 67 -4.09 7.42 -10.26
N LYS A 68 -4.32 8.31 -11.22
CA LYS A 68 -5.52 8.29 -12.07
C LYS A 68 -5.59 7.06 -12.95
N THR A 69 -4.48 6.67 -13.55
CA THR A 69 -4.39 5.49 -14.43
C THR A 69 -4.67 4.21 -13.65
N SER A 70 -4.15 4.11 -12.42
CA SER A 70 -4.42 2.97 -11.52
C SER A 70 -5.90 2.86 -11.20
N VAL A 71 -6.58 3.96 -10.91
CA VAL A 71 -8.03 3.95 -10.62
C VAL A 71 -8.82 3.47 -11.82
N LEU A 72 -8.51 3.95 -13.03
CA LEU A 72 -9.17 3.51 -14.27
C LEU A 72 -8.93 2.01 -14.51
N TYR A 73 -7.69 1.55 -14.33
CA TYR A 73 -7.33 0.14 -14.43
C TYR A 73 -8.14 -0.73 -13.45
N LEU A 74 -8.22 -0.32 -12.19
CA LEU A 74 -8.94 -1.05 -11.16
C LEU A 74 -10.45 -1.08 -11.42
N LYS A 75 -11.05 0.04 -11.82
CA LYS A 75 -12.47 0.10 -12.21
C LYS A 75 -12.79 -0.83 -13.37
N ASN A 76 -11.91 -0.93 -14.36
CA ASN A 76 -12.07 -1.86 -15.47
C ASN A 76 -11.83 -3.34 -15.10
N SER A 77 -11.25 -3.61 -13.95
CA SER A 77 -10.86 -4.96 -13.50
C SER A 77 -11.75 -5.50 -12.40
N LEU A 78 -12.41 -4.62 -11.65
CA LEU A 78 -13.24 -4.96 -10.50
C LEU A 78 -14.73 -4.73 -10.79
N GLN A 79 -15.58 -5.07 -9.86
CA GLN A 79 -17.03 -4.87 -9.97
C GLN A 79 -17.40 -3.40 -9.78
N ASP A 80 -18.52 -2.98 -10.35
CA ASP A 80 -18.95 -1.57 -10.38
C ASP A 80 -19.37 -1.00 -9.01
N ASP A 81 -19.69 -1.86 -8.04
CA ASP A 81 -20.11 -1.50 -6.69
C ASP A 81 -18.95 -1.11 -5.78
N ILE A 82 -17.69 -1.33 -6.22
CA ILE A 82 -16.50 -1.00 -5.44
C ILE A 82 -16.14 0.48 -5.62
N ILE A 83 -16.10 1.21 -4.52
CA ILE A 83 -15.78 2.64 -4.54
C ILE A 83 -14.27 2.85 -4.50
N ILE A 84 -13.72 3.36 -5.59
CA ILE A 84 -12.30 3.57 -5.79
C ILE A 84 -12.02 5.04 -6.06
N ASP A 85 -11.07 5.62 -5.33
CA ASP A 85 -10.63 6.99 -5.53
C ASP A 85 -9.10 7.09 -5.40
N PHE A 86 -8.53 8.25 -5.68
CA PHE A 86 -7.11 8.54 -5.50
C PHE A 86 -6.88 9.88 -4.84
N VAL A 87 -5.70 10.02 -4.23
CA VAL A 87 -5.26 11.24 -3.56
C VAL A 87 -3.76 11.44 -3.74
N TYR A 88 -3.34 12.69 -3.94
CA TYR A 88 -1.93 13.09 -4.04
C TYR A 88 -1.68 14.42 -3.32
N SER A 89 -0.43 14.93 -3.31
CA SER A 89 -0.03 16.09 -2.50
C SER A 89 -0.83 17.36 -2.81
N GLU A 90 -1.00 17.65 -4.09
CA GLU A 90 -1.64 18.85 -4.60
C GLU A 90 -3.16 18.70 -4.83
N ASP A 91 -3.76 17.59 -4.37
CA ASP A 91 -5.21 17.36 -4.50
C ASP A 91 -5.98 18.30 -3.57
N GLU A 92 -6.73 19.24 -4.14
CA GLU A 92 -7.55 20.21 -3.41
C GLU A 92 -8.57 19.54 -2.48
N ASN A 93 -9.09 18.37 -2.87
CA ASN A 93 -10.04 17.58 -2.09
C ASN A 93 -9.38 16.52 -1.20
N ARG A 94 -8.07 16.62 -0.99
CA ARG A 94 -7.29 15.63 -0.24
C ARG A 94 -7.89 15.28 1.12
N SER A 95 -8.19 16.29 1.92
CA SER A 95 -8.71 16.09 3.29
C SER A 95 -10.07 15.40 3.28
N GLU A 96 -10.93 15.75 2.34
CA GLU A 96 -12.25 15.13 2.18
C GLU A 96 -12.15 13.67 1.74
N LYS A 97 -11.28 13.35 0.77
CA LYS A 97 -11.07 11.98 0.30
C LYS A 97 -10.47 11.08 1.38
N ILE A 98 -9.48 11.59 2.12
CA ILE A 98 -8.90 10.88 3.27
C ILE A 98 -9.97 10.61 4.32
N LYS A 99 -10.83 11.61 4.63
CA LYS A 99 -11.95 11.44 5.55
C LYS A 99 -12.95 10.40 5.03
N LYS A 100 -13.34 10.44 3.76
CA LYS A 100 -14.22 9.42 3.15
C LYS A 100 -13.62 8.02 3.26
N PHE A 101 -12.31 7.87 3.04
CA PHE A 101 -11.63 6.59 3.22
C PHE A 101 -11.59 6.17 4.69
N TYR A 102 -11.39 7.10 5.62
CA TYR A 102 -11.46 6.85 7.06
C TYR A 102 -12.88 6.42 7.48
N ASP A 103 -13.92 7.08 6.98
CA ASP A 103 -15.33 6.80 7.24
C ASP A 103 -15.87 5.58 6.48
N ARG A 104 -15.00 4.81 5.80
CA ARG A 104 -15.35 3.61 5.01
C ARG A 104 -16.32 3.86 3.84
N LYS A 105 -16.31 5.05 3.29
CA LYS A 105 -17.05 5.44 2.08
C LYS A 105 -16.24 5.24 0.80
N ILE A 106 -15.01 4.86 0.91
CA ILE A 106 -14.10 4.47 -0.17
C ILE A 106 -13.49 3.13 0.23
N ASP A 107 -13.56 2.15 -0.65
CA ASP A 107 -13.05 0.80 -0.43
C ASP A 107 -11.56 0.69 -0.77
N ILE A 108 -11.15 1.37 -1.84
CA ILE A 108 -9.78 1.39 -2.34
C ILE A 108 -9.34 2.83 -2.53
N LEU A 109 -8.25 3.21 -1.88
CA LEU A 109 -7.63 4.52 -2.09
C LEU A 109 -6.24 4.34 -2.72
N VAL A 110 -6.02 4.97 -3.88
CA VAL A 110 -4.71 5.00 -4.53
C VAL A 110 -3.98 6.29 -4.15
N THR A 111 -2.70 6.19 -3.82
CA THR A 111 -1.92 7.34 -3.38
C THR A 111 -0.42 7.19 -3.69
N THR A 112 0.31 8.27 -3.55
CA THR A 112 1.78 8.26 -3.50
C THR A 112 2.27 8.20 -2.05
N THR A 113 3.57 8.35 -1.81
CA THR A 113 4.18 8.34 -0.46
C THR A 113 3.62 9.38 0.51
N ILE A 114 2.81 10.31 0.03
CA ILE A 114 2.18 11.36 0.86
C ILE A 114 1.40 10.82 2.06
N LEU A 115 0.79 9.64 1.95
CA LEU A 115 0.08 8.99 3.04
C LEU A 115 0.97 8.07 3.89
N GLU A 116 2.28 8.11 3.73
CA GLU A 116 3.19 7.37 4.61
C GLU A 116 3.16 7.86 6.08
N ARG A 117 2.69 9.09 6.32
CA ARG A 117 2.64 9.73 7.65
C ARG A 117 1.24 10.23 8.02
N GLY A 118 0.97 10.33 9.30
CA GLY A 118 -0.10 11.15 9.89
C GLY A 118 -1.45 10.47 10.11
N VAL A 119 -1.88 9.49 9.32
CA VAL A 119 -3.22 8.88 9.47
C VAL A 119 -3.11 7.39 9.76
N THR A 120 -3.93 6.89 10.66
CA THR A 120 -4.06 5.46 10.96
C THR A 120 -5.45 5.00 10.56
N PHE A 121 -5.51 3.98 9.72
CA PHE A 121 -6.76 3.34 9.33
C PHE A 121 -6.85 1.96 9.98
N ASP A 122 -8.04 1.56 10.35
CA ASP A 122 -8.34 0.20 10.81
C ASP A 122 -8.77 -0.70 9.65
N TYR A 123 -8.64 -2.01 9.82
CA TYR A 123 -8.95 -3.03 8.81
C TYR A 123 -8.34 -2.70 7.44
N LEU A 124 -7.05 -2.37 7.47
CA LEU A 124 -6.30 -1.92 6.32
C LEU A 124 -5.39 -3.02 5.80
N ASP A 125 -5.40 -3.23 4.49
CA ASP A 125 -4.39 -3.95 3.73
C ASP A 125 -3.70 -3.00 2.76
N VAL A 126 -2.46 -3.29 2.41
CA VAL A 126 -1.63 -2.40 1.60
C VAL A 126 -1.03 -3.15 0.41
N ILE A 127 -1.09 -2.51 -0.75
CA ILE A 127 -0.31 -2.89 -1.93
C ILE A 127 0.66 -1.75 -2.25
N ILE A 128 1.93 -2.07 -2.46
CA ILE A 128 2.92 -1.14 -3.00
C ILE A 128 3.23 -1.57 -4.42
N PHE A 129 2.87 -0.72 -5.36
CA PHE A 129 2.99 -0.95 -6.79
C PHE A 129 4.38 -0.52 -7.25
N ASP A 130 5.15 -1.41 -7.86
CA ASP A 130 6.56 -1.20 -8.22
C ASP A 130 7.43 -0.80 -7.01
N ALA A 131 7.46 -1.65 -6.00
CA ALA A 131 8.11 -1.38 -4.71
C ALA A 131 9.63 -1.13 -4.82
N LYS A 132 10.26 -1.44 -5.96
CA LYS A 132 11.68 -1.16 -6.23
C LYS A 132 11.91 0.24 -6.81
N HIS A 133 10.85 0.96 -7.18
CA HIS A 133 10.98 2.29 -7.76
C HIS A 133 11.72 3.23 -6.79
N ILE A 134 12.57 4.12 -7.34
CA ILE A 134 13.43 5.00 -6.56
C ILE A 134 12.68 5.88 -5.55
N ASN A 135 11.42 6.20 -5.83
CA ASN A 135 10.57 6.98 -4.95
C ASN A 135 10.13 6.22 -3.68
N PHE A 136 10.31 4.90 -3.63
CA PHE A 136 10.08 4.10 -2.44
C PHE A 136 11.38 3.80 -1.71
N THR A 137 11.83 4.75 -0.88
CA THR A 137 12.99 4.53 -0.02
C THR A 137 12.70 3.42 1.00
N LYS A 138 13.74 2.78 1.53
CA LYS A 138 13.61 1.79 2.61
C LYS A 138 12.82 2.34 3.80
N SER A 139 13.07 3.61 4.16
CA SER A 139 12.34 4.28 5.24
C SER A 139 10.85 4.42 4.92
N ALA A 140 10.50 4.83 3.70
CA ALA A 140 9.10 4.94 3.26
C ALA A 140 8.39 3.58 3.33
N LEU A 141 9.02 2.52 2.80
CA LEU A 141 8.46 1.16 2.85
C LEU A 141 8.20 0.67 4.27
N ILE A 142 9.12 0.94 5.21
CA ILE A 142 8.94 0.62 6.64
C ILE A 142 7.79 1.41 7.24
N GLN A 143 7.68 2.71 6.95
CA GLN A 143 6.61 3.57 7.48
C GLN A 143 5.24 3.17 6.93
N ILE A 144 5.15 2.85 5.65
CA ILE A 144 3.94 2.33 5.01
C ILE A 144 3.55 0.99 5.65
N SER A 145 4.50 0.07 5.79
CA SER A 145 4.27 -1.23 6.42
C SER A 145 3.78 -1.10 7.87
N GLY A 146 4.28 -0.09 8.57
CA GLY A 146 3.87 0.22 9.94
C GLY A 146 2.41 0.66 10.10
N ARG A 147 1.65 0.87 9.03
CA ARG A 147 0.23 1.28 9.11
C ARG A 147 -0.74 0.13 9.23
N VAL A 148 -0.37 -1.05 8.76
CA VAL A 148 -1.21 -2.23 8.77
C VAL A 148 -1.21 -2.87 10.17
N GLY A 149 -2.37 -3.30 10.66
CA GLY A 149 -2.51 -3.96 11.95
C GLY A 149 -2.07 -3.08 13.14
N ARG A 150 -2.43 -1.81 13.14
CA ARG A 150 -1.94 -0.84 14.14
C ARG A 150 -2.85 -0.68 15.36
N LYS A 151 -4.04 -1.24 15.32
CA LYS A 151 -4.99 -1.19 16.44
C LYS A 151 -5.02 -2.52 17.18
N ASP A 152 -5.27 -2.48 18.48
CA ASP A 152 -5.33 -3.70 19.30
C ASP A 152 -6.46 -4.64 18.81
N TYR A 153 -7.57 -4.08 18.39
CA TYR A 153 -8.72 -4.82 17.85
C TYR A 153 -8.58 -5.15 16.35
N ASP A 154 -7.59 -4.58 15.66
CA ASP A 154 -7.20 -4.90 14.29
C ASP A 154 -5.67 -4.97 14.21
N ASN A 155 -5.13 -6.06 14.71
CA ASN A 155 -3.70 -6.33 14.79
C ASN A 155 -3.16 -7.14 13.60
N SER A 156 -3.97 -7.35 12.59
CA SER A 156 -3.67 -8.15 11.40
C SER A 156 -3.81 -7.31 10.14
N GLY A 157 -3.39 -7.86 9.04
CA GLY A 157 -3.49 -7.31 7.69
C GLY A 157 -2.31 -7.70 6.83
N ASP A 158 -2.50 -7.60 5.55
CA ASP A 158 -1.49 -7.97 4.57
C ASP A 158 -0.83 -6.75 3.94
N ILE A 159 0.47 -6.89 3.69
CA ILE A 159 1.25 -5.94 2.90
C ILE A 159 1.83 -6.71 1.74
N VAL A 160 1.63 -6.19 0.54
CA VAL A 160 2.16 -6.79 -0.69
C VAL A 160 3.05 -5.78 -1.39
N PHE A 161 4.28 -6.18 -1.66
CA PHE A 161 5.20 -5.46 -2.52
C PHE A 161 5.16 -6.11 -3.90
N LEU A 162 4.65 -5.36 -4.88
CA LEU A 162 4.69 -5.79 -6.28
C LEU A 162 5.97 -5.29 -6.91
N SER A 163 6.65 -6.16 -7.65
CA SER A 163 7.86 -5.82 -8.40
C SER A 163 7.94 -6.69 -9.64
N ASP A 164 8.64 -6.23 -10.66
CA ASP A 164 8.94 -7.04 -11.86
C ASP A 164 10.17 -7.95 -11.68
N LYS A 165 10.99 -7.67 -10.64
CA LYS A 165 12.20 -8.44 -10.29
C LYS A 165 12.36 -8.46 -8.77
N ILE A 166 13.02 -9.48 -8.26
CA ILE A 166 13.56 -9.47 -6.90
C ILE A 166 14.85 -8.63 -6.96
N SER A 167 14.88 -7.49 -6.26
CA SER A 167 16.10 -6.72 -6.10
C SER A 167 17.05 -7.47 -5.17
N GLY A 168 18.12 -8.00 -5.70
CA GLY A 168 19.08 -8.77 -4.91
C GLY A 168 20.16 -9.43 -5.77
N GLU A 169 20.73 -8.70 -6.70
CA GLU A 169 22.07 -8.94 -7.27
C GLU A 169 22.71 -7.60 -7.62
#